data_07cb2636de38a869b480ed35b7ce777a
#
_entry.id   07cb2636de38a869b480ed35b7ce777a
#
_cell.length_a   1.000
_cell.length_b   1.000
_cell.length_c   1.000
_cell.angle_alpha   90.00
_cell.angle_beta   90.00
_cell.angle_gamma   90.00
#
_symmetry.space_group_name_H-M   'P 1'
#
loop_
_entity.id
_entity.type
_entity.pdbx_description
1 polymer ?
#
loop_
_entity_poly.entity_id
_entity_poly.type
_entity_poly.pdbx_seq_one_letter_code
_entity_poly.pdbx_strand_id
1 'polypeptide(L)'
;MRNETKNYKIKLKPISPIHIGTGEAYEPMNYVIDVDPKDGKGYMYVFDEFGFVKGLDKKSKDEFVKIMDHSSNISLLKLQSFVKNRMALAKNLHYRKILASKDFGKEYREKAGKIVQIEKDAQEIINKLVVEKTFISPNLNKAIILGSSLKGAIATAFWEMKVIGEEQQYNDVKKIMSATNKKNPFSHLLISDSKIIKSSTFIDIAKNIKRNKISKDGLSVAHEVISIESEFEVGLVIKNNAIKIEDIKNACNDHYLPIFESQFDEKTDKFTRKELENEFIKKYEKLSLKPSEFLIRVGKHSGARAVTVDGERKISIMQGKNKDPKISDEETTAWLINKQPFGWLLCEILESN
;
A
#
# COMPACT_ATOMS: atom_id res chain seq x y z
N MET A 1 10.34 -40.90 -10.22
CA MET A 1 10.25 -39.68 -11.05
C MET A 1 11.26 -38.69 -10.50
N ARG A 2 12.19 -38.16 -11.31
CA ARG A 2 13.09 -37.11 -10.85
C ARG A 2 12.24 -35.88 -10.48
N ASN A 3 12.42 -35.37 -9.27
CA ASN A 3 11.79 -34.11 -8.85
C ASN A 3 12.40 -32.99 -9.70
N GLU A 4 11.76 -32.65 -10.81
CA GLU A 4 12.20 -31.57 -11.67
C GLU A 4 11.86 -30.24 -10.99
N THR A 5 12.88 -29.42 -10.77
CA THR A 5 12.75 -28.10 -10.17
C THR A 5 13.20 -27.06 -11.18
N LYS A 6 12.33 -26.08 -11.45
CA LYS A 6 12.64 -24.95 -12.33
C LYS A 6 12.78 -23.69 -11.51
N ASN A 7 13.85 -22.95 -11.73
CA ASN A 7 14.17 -21.70 -11.06
C ASN A 7 14.05 -20.55 -12.05
N TYR A 8 13.38 -19.50 -11.62
CA TYR A 8 13.21 -18.27 -12.40
C TYR A 8 13.62 -17.07 -11.56
N LYS A 9 14.08 -16.03 -12.22
CA LYS A 9 14.24 -14.70 -11.66
C LYS A 9 13.20 -13.81 -12.28
N ILE A 10 12.53 -13.00 -11.45
CA ILE A 10 11.54 -12.04 -11.90
C ILE A 10 11.97 -10.68 -11.42
N LYS A 11 12.17 -9.77 -12.37
CA LYS A 11 12.35 -8.36 -12.09
C LYS A 11 11.01 -7.71 -11.80
N LEU A 12 10.96 -6.90 -10.76
CA LEU A 12 9.75 -6.22 -10.30
C LEU A 12 9.95 -4.71 -10.38
N LYS A 13 9.08 -4.04 -11.12
CA LYS A 13 9.08 -2.59 -11.29
C LYS A 13 7.73 -2.00 -10.90
N PRO A 14 7.62 -1.27 -9.78
CA PRO A 14 6.42 -0.51 -9.49
C PRO A 14 6.11 0.48 -10.62
N ILE A 15 4.89 0.45 -11.11
CA ILE A 15 4.38 1.44 -12.09
C ILE A 15 3.38 2.39 -11.45
N SER A 16 2.98 2.11 -10.24
CA SER A 16 2.27 3.02 -9.34
C SER A 16 2.76 2.82 -7.88
N PRO A 17 2.47 3.74 -6.96
CA PRO A 17 2.88 3.59 -5.55
C PRO A 17 2.33 2.32 -4.91
N ILE A 18 3.15 1.62 -4.11
CA ILE A 18 2.77 0.37 -3.45
C ILE A 18 2.83 0.53 -1.93
N HIS A 19 1.79 0.07 -1.23
CA HIS A 19 1.76 -0.02 0.22
C HIS A 19 1.57 -1.48 0.65
N ILE A 20 2.62 -2.07 1.21
CA ILE A 20 2.54 -3.39 1.85
C ILE A 20 2.32 -3.14 3.34
N GLY A 21 1.06 -3.17 3.78
CA GLY A 21 0.70 -2.83 5.16
C GLY A 21 1.27 -3.81 6.19
N THR A 22 1.71 -3.29 7.32
CA THR A 22 2.20 -4.07 8.46
C THR A 22 1.20 -4.14 9.61
N GLY A 23 0.17 -3.29 9.58
CA GLY A 23 -0.70 -3.02 10.72
C GLY A 23 -0.10 -2.03 11.73
N GLU A 24 1.14 -1.57 11.51
CA GLU A 24 1.79 -0.55 12.33
C GLU A 24 1.69 0.83 11.69
N ALA A 25 1.90 1.86 12.50
CA ALA A 25 1.89 3.25 12.06
C ALA A 25 3.00 4.07 12.73
N TYR A 26 3.37 5.17 12.08
CA TYR A 26 4.09 6.24 12.74
C TYR A 26 3.09 7.17 13.42
N GLU A 27 3.39 7.55 14.62
CA GLU A 27 2.60 8.50 15.42
C GLU A 27 3.42 9.77 15.70
N PRO A 28 2.76 10.91 16.00
CA PRO A 28 3.48 12.16 16.29
C PRO A 28 4.43 12.11 17.48
N MET A 29 4.49 10.99 18.19
CA MET A 29 5.47 10.73 19.26
C MET A 29 6.82 10.29 18.73
N ASN A 30 6.90 9.72 17.54
CA ASN A 30 8.12 9.12 16.99
C ASN A 30 8.55 9.73 15.64
N TYR A 31 7.92 10.83 15.21
CA TYR A 31 8.38 11.56 14.05
C TYR A 31 8.15 13.07 14.15
N VAL A 32 8.93 13.81 13.37
CA VAL A 32 8.70 15.22 13.05
C VAL A 32 8.85 15.44 11.55
N ILE A 33 8.18 16.49 11.02
CA ILE A 33 8.31 16.86 9.61
C ILE A 33 8.96 18.24 9.53
N ASP A 34 10.01 18.32 8.73
CA ASP A 34 10.74 19.58 8.47
C ASP A 34 11.23 19.65 7.04
N VAL A 35 11.53 20.86 6.58
CA VAL A 35 12.15 21.11 5.28
C VAL A 35 13.66 21.01 5.44
N ASP A 36 14.29 20.18 4.59
CA ASP A 36 15.74 20.12 4.56
C ASP A 36 16.29 21.34 3.81
N PRO A 37 17.12 22.18 4.44
CA PRO A 37 17.67 23.39 3.80
C PRO A 37 18.59 23.08 2.62
N LYS A 38 19.09 21.84 2.49
CA LYS A 38 20.01 21.44 1.41
C LYS A 38 19.31 21.28 0.07
N ASP A 39 18.08 20.76 0.06
CA ASP A 39 17.34 20.46 -1.16
C ASP A 39 15.93 21.10 -1.22
N GLY A 40 15.52 21.79 -0.16
CA GLY A 40 14.22 22.47 -0.05
C GLY A 40 13.02 21.52 0.04
N LYS A 41 13.24 20.20 0.21
CA LYS A 41 12.18 19.21 0.29
C LYS A 41 11.74 18.95 1.72
N GLY A 42 10.47 18.60 1.89
CA GLY A 42 9.92 18.15 3.16
C GLY A 42 10.33 16.71 3.45
N TYR A 43 10.73 16.43 4.67
CA TYR A 43 11.04 15.08 5.13
C TYR A 43 10.43 14.80 6.49
N MET A 44 9.96 13.56 6.65
CA MET A 44 9.65 13.00 7.94
C MET A 44 10.92 12.37 8.53
N TYR A 45 11.27 12.81 9.74
CA TYR A 45 12.38 12.29 10.54
C TYR A 45 11.80 11.40 11.62
N VAL A 46 12.00 10.10 11.50
CA VAL A 46 11.56 9.11 12.48
C VAL A 46 12.66 8.90 13.49
N PHE A 47 12.35 9.02 14.76
CA PHE A 47 13.31 8.90 15.85
C PHE A 47 12.89 7.86 16.91
N ASP A 48 13.86 7.41 17.69
CA ASP A 48 13.62 6.52 18.84
C ASP A 48 13.01 7.30 20.01
N GLU A 49 11.84 6.90 20.46
CA GLU A 49 11.08 7.56 21.53
C GLU A 49 11.85 7.52 22.86
N PHE A 50 12.50 6.40 23.16
CA PHE A 50 13.28 6.26 24.39
C PHE A 50 14.50 7.18 24.37
N GLY A 51 15.22 7.22 23.26
CA GLY A 51 16.33 8.13 23.05
C GLY A 51 15.91 9.60 23.15
N PHE A 52 14.72 9.94 22.59
CA PHE A 52 14.16 11.28 22.68
C PHE A 52 13.89 11.69 24.15
N VAL A 53 13.19 10.85 24.92
CA VAL A 53 12.90 11.13 26.33
C VAL A 53 14.20 11.21 27.16
N LYS A 54 15.17 10.32 26.88
CA LYS A 54 16.48 10.37 27.54
C LYS A 54 17.24 11.65 27.28
N GLY A 55 17.14 12.17 26.04
CA GLY A 55 17.81 13.41 25.62
C GLY A 55 17.18 14.70 26.13
N LEU A 56 16.02 14.67 26.76
CA LEU A 56 15.37 15.83 27.36
C LEU A 56 16.14 16.32 28.61
N ASP A 57 16.16 17.62 28.81
CA ASP A 57 16.57 18.22 30.09
C ASP A 57 15.55 17.92 31.20
N LYS A 58 15.94 18.18 32.47
CA LYS A 58 15.09 17.87 33.64
C LYS A 58 13.72 18.54 33.57
N LYS A 59 13.66 19.82 33.21
CA LYS A 59 12.41 20.58 33.10
C LYS A 59 11.49 20.01 32.02
N SER A 60 12.06 19.64 30.88
CA SER A 60 11.31 19.01 29.79
C SER A 60 10.84 17.60 30.13
N LYS A 61 11.60 16.83 30.92
CA LYS A 61 11.15 15.52 31.45
C LYS A 61 9.94 15.67 32.37
N ASP A 62 9.99 16.64 33.29
CA ASP A 62 8.88 16.91 34.23
C ASP A 62 7.63 17.37 33.46
N GLU A 63 7.78 18.17 32.38
CA GLU A 63 6.67 18.57 31.49
C GLU A 63 6.10 17.37 30.75
N PHE A 64 6.96 16.50 30.18
CA PHE A 64 6.53 15.29 29.47
C PHE A 64 5.71 14.36 30.37
N VAL A 65 6.19 14.09 31.60
CA VAL A 65 5.45 13.27 32.57
C VAL A 65 4.07 13.85 32.83
N LYS A 66 3.97 15.17 33.11
CA LYS A 66 2.66 15.82 33.32
C LYS A 66 1.71 15.70 32.16
N ILE A 67 2.21 15.66 30.91
CA ILE A 67 1.39 15.46 29.72
C ILE A 67 0.89 13.99 29.69
N MET A 68 1.74 13.05 30.04
CA MET A 68 1.44 11.61 30.00
C MET A 68 0.52 11.14 31.14
N ASP A 69 0.47 11.85 32.26
CA ASP A 69 -0.38 11.51 33.42
C ASP A 69 -1.89 11.59 33.10
N HIS A 70 -2.26 12.17 31.98
CA HIS A 70 -3.66 12.36 31.58
C HIS A 70 -3.92 11.70 30.22
N SER A 71 -4.78 10.70 30.16
CA SER A 71 -5.25 10.07 28.90
C SER A 71 -6.44 10.83 28.33
N SER A 72 -6.18 11.83 27.50
CA SER A 72 -7.25 12.61 26.84
C SER A 72 -6.81 13.09 25.44
N ASN A 73 -7.78 13.51 24.63
CA ASN A 73 -7.51 14.16 23.37
C ASN A 73 -6.62 15.40 23.52
N ILE A 74 -6.80 16.15 24.62
CA ILE A 74 -5.99 17.33 24.95
C ILE A 74 -4.54 16.91 25.23
N SER A 75 -4.33 15.81 25.93
CA SER A 75 -2.97 15.29 26.20
C SER A 75 -2.26 14.89 24.92
N LEU A 76 -2.97 14.26 23.98
CA LEU A 76 -2.41 13.94 22.67
C LEU A 76 -1.98 15.21 21.91
N LEU A 77 -2.82 16.26 21.90
CA LEU A 77 -2.45 17.54 21.27
C LEU A 77 -1.25 18.21 21.94
N LYS A 78 -1.21 18.19 23.27
CA LYS A 78 -0.04 18.70 24.04
C LYS A 78 1.22 17.92 23.68
N LEU A 79 1.13 16.62 23.55
CA LEU A 79 2.25 15.74 23.17
C LEU A 79 2.75 16.05 21.76
N GLN A 80 1.84 16.17 20.79
CA GLN A 80 2.20 16.59 19.42
C GLN A 80 2.94 17.95 19.42
N SER A 81 2.45 18.93 20.17
CA SER A 81 3.09 20.24 20.32
C SER A 81 4.46 20.13 21.02
N PHE A 82 4.54 19.31 22.06
CA PHE A 82 5.76 19.08 22.83
C PHE A 82 6.89 18.54 21.95
N VAL A 83 6.62 17.51 21.17
CA VAL A 83 7.57 16.90 20.23
C VAL A 83 7.93 17.89 19.12
N LYS A 84 6.95 18.56 18.53
CA LYS A 84 7.14 19.55 17.45
C LYS A 84 8.05 20.71 17.90
N ASN A 85 7.89 21.20 19.14
CA ASN A 85 8.71 22.28 19.69
C ASN A 85 10.15 21.83 19.99
N ARG A 86 10.44 20.54 20.00
CA ARG A 86 11.77 19.93 20.19
C ARG A 86 12.30 19.27 18.93
N MET A 87 11.91 19.80 17.77
CA MET A 87 12.25 19.26 16.45
C MET A 87 13.75 19.05 16.25
N ALA A 88 14.61 19.95 16.76
CA ALA A 88 16.05 19.82 16.64
C ALA A 88 16.57 18.54 17.34
N LEU A 89 16.08 18.25 18.54
CA LEU A 89 16.41 17.01 19.25
C LEU A 89 15.93 15.79 18.49
N ALA A 90 14.66 15.77 18.04
CA ALA A 90 14.09 14.69 17.27
C ALA A 90 14.89 14.42 15.98
N LYS A 91 15.26 15.46 15.24
CA LYS A 91 16.10 15.36 14.03
C LYS A 91 17.50 14.82 14.33
N ASN A 92 18.12 15.19 15.44
CA ASN A 92 19.43 14.66 15.80
C ASN A 92 19.40 13.17 16.19
N LEU A 93 18.26 12.67 16.63
CA LEU A 93 18.07 11.28 17.04
C LEU A 93 17.40 10.42 15.98
N HIS A 94 17.17 10.96 14.77
CA HIS A 94 16.49 10.20 13.73
C HIS A 94 17.33 9.03 13.25
N TYR A 95 16.68 7.87 13.10
CA TYR A 95 17.27 6.69 12.46
C TYR A 95 16.76 6.50 11.03
N ARG A 96 15.71 7.26 10.64
CA ARG A 96 15.11 7.17 9.31
C ARG A 96 14.64 8.54 8.84
N LYS A 97 14.94 8.86 7.58
CA LYS A 97 14.53 10.08 6.90
C LYS A 97 13.76 9.71 5.65
N ILE A 98 12.48 10.11 5.54
CA ILE A 98 11.56 9.72 4.48
C ILE A 98 11.03 10.98 3.80
N LEU A 99 11.04 11.02 2.46
CA LEU A 99 10.45 12.13 1.70
C LEU A 99 8.97 12.27 2.06
N ALA A 100 8.53 13.47 2.44
CA ALA A 100 7.13 13.79 2.71
C ALA A 100 6.59 14.71 1.62
N SER A 101 5.37 14.43 1.14
CA SER A 101 4.71 15.29 0.18
C SER A 101 4.49 16.69 0.75
N LYS A 102 4.37 17.68 -0.13
CA LYS A 102 4.05 19.07 0.27
C LYS A 102 2.73 19.16 1.02
N ASP A 103 1.73 18.37 0.58
CA ASP A 103 0.40 18.33 1.18
C ASP A 103 0.44 17.77 2.60
N PHE A 104 1.13 16.65 2.82
CA PHE A 104 1.28 16.09 4.17
C PHE A 104 2.12 17.00 5.08
N GLY A 105 3.20 17.56 4.56
CA GLY A 105 4.01 18.55 5.30
C GLY A 105 3.22 19.79 5.70
N LYS A 106 2.32 20.28 4.84
CA LYS A 106 1.39 21.36 5.14
C LYS A 106 0.42 20.96 6.24
N GLU A 107 -0.22 19.80 6.09
CA GLU A 107 -1.16 19.28 7.08
C GLU A 107 -0.52 19.13 8.47
N TYR A 108 0.70 18.59 8.55
CA TYR A 108 1.44 18.50 9.80
C TYR A 108 1.69 19.87 10.44
N ARG A 109 2.14 20.87 9.66
CA ARG A 109 2.38 22.23 10.19
C ARG A 109 1.12 22.89 10.72
N GLU A 110 0.00 22.70 10.02
CA GLU A 110 -1.27 23.35 10.35
C GLU A 110 -2.00 22.68 11.51
N LYS A 111 -1.94 21.34 11.59
CA LYS A 111 -2.80 20.56 12.50
C LYS A 111 -2.06 19.99 13.72
N ALA A 112 -0.74 19.78 13.66
CA ALA A 112 0.00 19.20 14.78
C ALA A 112 -0.11 20.05 16.06
N GLY A 113 -0.72 19.47 17.10
CA GLY A 113 -0.96 20.11 18.39
C GLY A 113 -2.12 21.10 18.41
N LYS A 114 -3.01 21.06 17.40
CA LYS A 114 -4.17 21.97 17.33
C LYS A 114 -5.48 21.19 17.21
N ILE A 115 -6.57 21.75 17.76
CA ILE A 115 -7.93 21.31 17.50
C ILE A 115 -8.26 21.65 16.06
N VAL A 116 -8.74 20.65 15.30
CA VAL A 116 -9.02 20.83 13.87
C VAL A 116 -10.45 21.31 13.65
N GLN A 117 -11.39 20.80 14.44
CA GLN A 117 -12.82 21.11 14.31
C GLN A 117 -13.54 20.81 15.62
N ILE A 118 -14.58 21.58 15.89
CA ILE A 118 -15.55 21.29 16.96
C ILE A 118 -16.84 20.86 16.28
N GLU A 119 -17.32 19.65 16.55
CA GLU A 119 -18.62 19.19 16.06
C GLU A 119 -19.78 19.88 16.78
N LYS A 120 -20.99 19.78 16.19
CA LYS A 120 -22.22 20.38 16.76
C LYS A 120 -22.52 19.93 18.19
N ASP A 121 -22.05 18.74 18.56
CA ASP A 121 -22.22 18.16 19.90
C ASP A 121 -21.04 18.45 20.84
N ALA A 122 -20.27 19.50 20.57
CA ALA A 122 -19.07 19.89 21.31
C ALA A 122 -17.95 18.81 21.37
N GLN A 123 -17.99 17.84 20.49
CA GLN A 123 -16.87 16.89 20.34
C GLN A 123 -15.75 17.51 19.52
N GLU A 124 -14.57 17.56 20.11
CA GLU A 124 -13.36 18.03 19.45
C GLU A 124 -12.81 16.97 18.50
N ILE A 125 -12.74 17.30 17.21
CA ILE A 125 -12.03 16.47 16.22
C ILE A 125 -10.57 16.87 16.24
N ILE A 126 -9.72 15.93 16.62
CA ILE A 126 -8.28 16.08 16.52
C ILE A 126 -7.76 15.24 15.35
N ASN A 127 -6.78 15.78 14.63
CA ASN A 127 -6.04 14.97 13.68
C ASN A 127 -4.93 14.20 14.43
N LYS A 128 -5.06 12.88 14.44
CA LYS A 128 -4.06 12.02 15.09
C LYS A 128 -2.72 12.02 14.35
N LEU A 129 -2.70 12.47 13.09
CA LEU A 129 -1.50 12.53 12.24
C LEU A 129 -0.77 11.18 12.16
N VAL A 130 -1.54 10.09 12.15
CA VAL A 130 -1.03 8.73 12.04
C VAL A 130 -0.64 8.47 10.58
N VAL A 131 0.53 7.88 10.35
CA VAL A 131 1.01 7.49 9.03
C VAL A 131 1.15 5.97 9.01
N GLU A 132 0.39 5.29 8.17
CA GLU A 132 0.50 3.84 8.03
C GLU A 132 1.86 3.45 7.43
N LYS A 133 2.55 2.51 8.08
CA LYS A 133 3.87 2.02 7.64
C LYS A 133 3.74 1.00 6.53
N THR A 134 4.50 1.16 5.45
CA THR A 134 4.76 0.04 4.54
C THR A 134 5.77 -0.93 5.15
N PHE A 135 5.79 -2.19 4.69
CA PHE A 135 6.73 -3.18 5.19
C PHE A 135 8.18 -2.78 4.90
N ILE A 136 8.95 -2.71 5.95
CA ILE A 136 10.39 -2.40 5.93
C ILE A 136 11.15 -3.60 6.42
N SER A 137 12.12 -4.08 5.65
CA SER A 137 13.02 -5.13 6.10
C SER A 137 13.81 -4.65 7.33
N PRO A 138 13.71 -5.33 8.48
CA PRO A 138 14.39 -4.90 9.71
C PRO A 138 15.92 -4.80 9.54
N ASN A 139 16.50 -5.72 8.77
CA ASN A 139 17.95 -5.79 8.57
C ASN A 139 18.48 -4.73 7.60
N LEU A 140 17.67 -4.31 6.63
CA LEU A 140 18.08 -3.40 5.57
C LEU A 140 17.57 -1.97 5.77
N ASN A 141 16.62 -1.78 6.68
CA ASN A 141 15.89 -0.52 6.88
C ASN A 141 15.36 0.08 5.56
N LYS A 142 14.93 -0.78 4.65
CA LYS A 142 14.39 -0.44 3.32
C LYS A 142 13.14 -1.25 3.01
N ALA A 143 12.24 -0.66 2.25
CA ALA A 143 11.04 -1.34 1.79
C ALA A 143 11.39 -2.50 0.83
N ILE A 144 10.65 -3.59 0.96
CA ILE A 144 10.73 -4.77 0.09
C ILE A 144 9.32 -5.21 -0.31
N ILE A 145 9.24 -5.98 -1.38
CA ILE A 145 8.00 -6.67 -1.77
C ILE A 145 8.06 -8.09 -1.19
N LEU A 146 7.06 -8.44 -0.39
CA LEU A 146 6.98 -9.77 0.22
C LEU A 146 6.59 -10.83 -0.81
N GLY A 147 7.27 -11.96 -0.81
CA GLY A 147 6.95 -13.11 -1.66
C GLY A 147 5.53 -13.64 -1.42
N SER A 148 5.03 -13.54 -0.20
CA SER A 148 3.64 -13.89 0.14
C SER A 148 2.60 -13.00 -0.55
N SER A 149 2.87 -11.69 -0.67
CA SER A 149 2.00 -10.75 -1.39
C SER A 149 1.95 -11.06 -2.88
N LEU A 150 3.11 -11.36 -3.48
CA LEU A 150 3.19 -11.77 -4.89
C LEU A 150 2.46 -13.11 -5.12
N LYS A 151 2.70 -14.09 -4.25
CA LYS A 151 2.07 -15.41 -4.34
C LYS A 151 0.56 -15.30 -4.23
N GLY A 152 0.03 -14.46 -3.34
CA GLY A 152 -1.40 -14.19 -3.21
C GLY A 152 -2.01 -13.59 -4.47
N ALA A 153 -1.36 -12.59 -5.06
CA ALA A 153 -1.81 -11.96 -6.30
C ALA A 153 -1.83 -12.97 -7.47
N ILE A 154 -0.75 -13.72 -7.66
CA ILE A 154 -0.66 -14.78 -8.68
C ILE A 154 -1.74 -15.86 -8.46
N ALA A 155 -1.98 -16.24 -7.20
CA ALA A 155 -3.00 -17.25 -6.87
C ALA A 155 -4.41 -16.79 -7.25
N THR A 156 -4.76 -15.51 -7.02
CA THR A 156 -6.06 -14.95 -7.41
C THR A 156 -6.26 -15.05 -8.93
N ALA A 157 -5.29 -14.60 -9.71
CA ALA A 157 -5.35 -14.65 -11.16
C ALA A 157 -5.42 -16.09 -11.71
N PHE A 158 -4.61 -16.99 -11.15
CA PHE A 158 -4.63 -18.40 -11.53
C PHE A 158 -5.96 -19.07 -11.17
N TRP A 159 -6.55 -18.68 -10.05
CA TRP A 159 -7.86 -19.17 -9.65
C TRP A 159 -8.95 -18.73 -10.64
N GLU A 160 -8.94 -17.45 -11.03
CA GLU A 160 -9.87 -16.94 -12.03
C GLU A 160 -9.71 -17.64 -13.38
N MET A 161 -8.48 -17.88 -13.84
CA MET A 161 -8.21 -18.66 -15.04
C MET A 161 -8.86 -20.06 -14.97
N LYS A 162 -8.83 -20.74 -13.81
CA LYS A 162 -9.47 -22.05 -13.64
C LYS A 162 -10.99 -21.98 -13.65
N VAL A 163 -11.57 -20.96 -13.01
CA VAL A 163 -13.03 -20.81 -12.91
C VAL A 163 -13.62 -20.31 -14.23
N ILE A 164 -13.07 -19.26 -14.80
CA ILE A 164 -13.62 -18.60 -15.99
C ILE A 164 -13.01 -19.19 -17.26
N GLY A 165 -11.68 -19.23 -17.36
CA GLY A 165 -10.99 -19.66 -18.58
C GLY A 165 -11.14 -21.19 -18.85
N GLU A 166 -11.17 -22.02 -17.81
CA GLU A 166 -11.36 -23.46 -17.92
C GLU A 166 -12.78 -23.92 -17.50
N GLU A 167 -13.71 -22.98 -17.28
CA GLU A 167 -15.11 -23.23 -16.90
C GLU A 167 -15.32 -24.17 -15.71
N GLN A 168 -14.35 -24.19 -14.78
CA GLN A 168 -14.43 -25.04 -13.58
C GLN A 168 -15.35 -24.43 -12.52
N GLN A 169 -16.06 -25.30 -11.77
CA GLN A 169 -16.91 -24.84 -10.69
C GLN A 169 -16.10 -24.16 -9.57
N TYR A 170 -16.48 -22.94 -9.17
CA TYR A 170 -15.80 -22.13 -8.17
C TYR A 170 -15.49 -22.89 -6.87
N ASN A 171 -16.48 -23.63 -6.34
CA ASN A 171 -16.31 -24.37 -5.10
C ASN A 171 -15.29 -25.51 -5.21
N ASP A 172 -15.14 -26.13 -6.37
CA ASP A 172 -14.17 -27.20 -6.59
C ASP A 172 -12.76 -26.62 -6.73
N VAL A 173 -12.60 -25.51 -7.47
CA VAL A 173 -11.35 -24.77 -7.53
C VAL A 173 -10.95 -24.28 -6.14
N LYS A 174 -11.89 -23.73 -5.35
CA LYS A 174 -11.66 -23.31 -3.97
C LYS A 174 -11.15 -24.45 -3.08
N LYS A 175 -11.68 -25.66 -3.21
CA LYS A 175 -11.19 -26.84 -2.48
C LYS A 175 -9.76 -27.21 -2.89
N ILE A 176 -9.46 -27.17 -4.20
CA ILE A 176 -8.13 -27.48 -4.73
C ILE A 176 -7.11 -26.44 -4.27
N MET A 177 -7.46 -25.16 -4.32
CA MET A 177 -6.59 -24.04 -3.95
C MET A 177 -6.44 -23.85 -2.44
N SER A 178 -7.16 -24.61 -1.63
CA SER A 178 -7.01 -24.59 -0.17
C SER A 178 -5.58 -24.96 0.23
N ALA A 179 -5.02 -24.22 1.19
CA ALA A 179 -3.66 -24.45 1.71
C ALA A 179 -3.46 -25.88 2.29
N THR A 180 -4.53 -26.51 2.77
CA THR A 180 -4.51 -27.87 3.32
C THR A 180 -4.62 -28.97 2.27
N ASN A 181 -4.95 -28.62 1.02
CA ASN A 181 -5.14 -29.58 -0.04
C ASN A 181 -3.78 -29.98 -0.66
N LYS A 182 -3.45 -31.28 -0.60
CA LYS A 182 -2.21 -31.82 -1.19
C LYS A 182 -2.15 -31.67 -2.72
N LYS A 183 -3.29 -31.48 -3.39
CA LYS A 183 -3.37 -31.24 -4.84
C LYS A 183 -3.24 -29.76 -5.20
N ASN A 184 -3.11 -28.87 -4.23
CA ASN A 184 -2.92 -27.43 -4.50
C ASN A 184 -1.59 -27.21 -5.22
N PRO A 185 -1.59 -26.76 -6.49
CA PRO A 185 -0.36 -26.56 -7.24
C PRO A 185 0.54 -25.48 -6.63
N PHE A 186 -0.04 -24.53 -5.88
CA PHE A 186 0.71 -23.48 -5.19
C PHE A 186 1.52 -23.99 -3.99
N SER A 187 1.30 -25.21 -3.50
CA SER A 187 2.19 -25.84 -2.52
C SER A 187 3.58 -26.08 -3.07
N HIS A 188 3.71 -26.21 -4.40
CA HIS A 188 4.94 -26.43 -5.13
C HIS A 188 5.55 -25.14 -5.74
N LEU A 189 4.87 -24.01 -5.58
CA LEU A 189 5.34 -22.68 -5.99
C LEU A 189 5.95 -21.96 -4.78
N LEU A 190 7.24 -21.65 -4.85
CA LEU A 190 7.95 -20.88 -3.84
C LEU A 190 8.35 -19.54 -4.45
N ILE A 191 8.08 -18.46 -3.75
CA ILE A 191 8.47 -17.10 -4.13
C ILE A 191 9.21 -16.49 -2.96
N SER A 192 10.45 -16.04 -3.20
CA SER A 192 11.25 -15.37 -2.16
C SER A 192 10.72 -13.95 -1.89
N ASP A 193 11.04 -13.42 -0.73
CA ASP A 193 10.98 -11.97 -0.54
C ASP A 193 11.95 -11.29 -1.50
N SER A 194 11.65 -10.04 -1.87
CA SER A 194 12.42 -9.38 -2.90
C SER A 194 13.81 -8.95 -2.44
N LYS A 195 14.80 -9.17 -3.32
CA LYS A 195 16.09 -8.52 -3.26
C LYS A 195 15.93 -7.08 -3.78
N ILE A 196 16.54 -6.14 -3.08
CA ILE A 196 16.51 -4.72 -3.44
C ILE A 196 17.58 -4.45 -4.47
N ILE A 197 17.20 -3.90 -5.63
CA ILE A 197 18.11 -3.27 -6.59
C ILE A 197 18.15 -1.77 -6.29
N LYS A 198 16.99 -1.14 -6.23
CA LYS A 198 16.77 0.24 -5.81
C LYS A 198 15.49 0.29 -4.97
N SER A 199 15.52 0.92 -3.81
CA SER A 199 14.32 1.07 -2.99
C SER A 199 14.27 2.47 -2.40
N SER A 200 13.16 3.15 -2.65
CA SER A 200 12.81 4.43 -2.05
C SER A 200 11.35 4.44 -1.62
N THR A 201 11.07 5.16 -0.55
CA THR A 201 9.70 5.37 -0.06
C THR A 201 9.42 6.86 0.08
N PHE A 202 8.16 7.21 0.04
CA PHE A 202 7.69 8.56 0.39
C PHE A 202 6.38 8.48 1.17
N ILE A 203 6.04 9.58 1.82
CA ILE A 203 4.79 9.72 2.57
C ILE A 203 3.90 10.72 1.85
N ASP A 204 2.65 10.33 1.66
CA ASP A 204 1.63 11.20 1.13
C ASP A 204 0.24 10.82 1.66
N ILE A 205 -0.75 11.65 1.37
CA ILE A 205 -2.13 11.47 1.77
C ILE A 205 -2.86 10.67 0.68
N ALA A 206 -3.25 9.46 1.00
CA ALA A 206 -4.14 8.67 0.17
C ALA A 206 -5.58 9.17 0.31
N LYS A 207 -6.28 9.29 -0.81
CA LYS A 207 -7.67 9.76 -0.90
C LYS A 207 -8.56 8.66 -1.45
N ASN A 208 -9.66 8.40 -0.77
CA ASN A 208 -10.72 7.53 -1.27
C ASN A 208 -11.65 8.36 -2.14
N ILE A 209 -11.71 8.07 -3.43
CA ILE A 209 -12.60 8.74 -4.39
C ILE A 209 -13.80 7.86 -4.71
N LYS A 210 -14.97 8.45 -4.89
CA LYS A 210 -16.17 7.73 -5.33
C LYS A 210 -16.20 7.62 -6.84
N ARG A 211 -16.42 6.42 -7.36
CA ARG A 211 -16.48 6.15 -8.81
C ARG A 211 -17.72 6.76 -9.49
N ASN A 212 -18.83 6.92 -8.77
CA ASN A 212 -20.13 7.27 -9.37
C ASN A 212 -20.73 8.62 -8.90
N LYS A 213 -20.06 9.38 -8.05
CA LYS A 213 -20.58 10.67 -7.54
C LYS A 213 -19.45 11.66 -7.26
N ILE A 214 -19.67 12.90 -7.63
CA ILE A 214 -18.88 14.03 -7.14
C ILE A 214 -19.24 14.22 -5.67
N SER A 215 -18.48 13.65 -4.76
CA SER A 215 -18.58 13.96 -3.34
C SER A 215 -17.35 14.72 -2.92
N LYS A 216 -17.56 15.81 -2.16
CA LYS A 216 -16.50 16.75 -1.83
C LYS A 216 -15.38 16.13 -0.98
N ASP A 217 -15.62 15.20 -0.09
CA ASP A 217 -14.60 14.71 0.82
C ASP A 217 -14.73 13.21 1.01
N GLY A 218 -13.81 12.46 0.38
CA GLY A 218 -13.56 11.06 0.71
C GLY A 218 -12.66 10.95 1.95
N LEU A 219 -12.65 9.78 2.57
CA LEU A 219 -11.71 9.46 3.63
C LEU A 219 -10.28 9.66 3.13
N SER A 220 -9.45 10.32 3.92
CA SER A 220 -8.03 10.50 3.63
C SER A 220 -7.17 9.93 4.76
N VAL A 221 -6.10 9.23 4.40
CA VAL A 221 -5.18 8.59 5.35
C VAL A 221 -3.75 8.75 4.84
N ALA A 222 -2.84 9.14 5.70
CA ALA A 222 -1.44 9.23 5.33
C ALA A 222 -0.79 7.84 5.29
N HIS A 223 -0.03 7.56 4.23
CA HIS A 223 0.66 6.30 4.02
C HIS A 223 2.13 6.53 3.65
N GLU A 224 2.99 5.67 4.17
CA GLU A 224 4.28 5.45 3.56
C GLU A 224 4.11 4.45 2.41
N VAL A 225 4.60 4.79 1.23
CA VAL A 225 4.50 3.94 0.03
C VAL A 225 5.85 3.75 -0.65
N ILE A 226 6.01 2.62 -1.30
CA ILE A 226 7.15 2.33 -2.18
C ILE A 226 6.97 3.18 -3.44
N SER A 227 8.02 3.91 -3.80
CA SER A 227 8.04 4.79 -4.99
C SER A 227 8.15 3.97 -6.28
N ILE A 228 7.60 4.53 -7.37
CA ILE A 228 7.74 4.01 -8.74
C ILE A 228 9.19 3.99 -9.25
N GLU A 229 10.10 4.69 -8.57
CA GLU A 229 11.53 4.66 -8.86
C GLU A 229 12.24 3.43 -8.29
N SER A 230 11.53 2.61 -7.54
CA SER A 230 12.07 1.41 -6.94
C SER A 230 12.17 0.28 -7.96
N GLU A 231 13.08 -0.65 -7.72
CA GLU A 231 13.31 -1.83 -8.55
C GLU A 231 13.76 -2.99 -7.67
N PHE A 232 13.17 -4.17 -7.90
CA PHE A 232 13.42 -5.35 -7.10
C PHE A 232 13.60 -6.59 -7.98
N GLU A 233 14.12 -7.66 -7.40
CA GLU A 233 14.21 -8.99 -8.01
C GLU A 233 13.71 -10.03 -7.01
N VAL A 234 12.94 -11.01 -7.47
CA VAL A 234 12.55 -12.18 -6.68
C VAL A 234 12.98 -13.47 -7.35
N GLY A 235 13.27 -14.47 -6.53
CA GLY A 235 13.39 -15.85 -6.98
C GLY A 235 12.02 -16.52 -6.98
N LEU A 236 11.70 -17.23 -8.06
CA LEU A 236 10.51 -18.06 -8.17
C LEU A 236 10.93 -19.49 -8.50
N VAL A 237 10.49 -20.46 -7.70
CA VAL A 237 10.83 -21.87 -7.85
C VAL A 237 9.56 -22.69 -8.03
N ILE A 238 9.51 -23.46 -9.11
CA ILE A 238 8.43 -24.41 -9.41
C ILE A 238 8.96 -25.81 -9.26
N LYS A 239 8.37 -26.60 -8.34
CA LYS A 239 8.70 -28.01 -8.11
C LYS A 239 7.70 -28.90 -8.83
N ASN A 240 8.20 -30.06 -9.29
CA ASN A 240 7.41 -31.14 -9.87
C ASN A 240 6.56 -30.73 -11.10
N ASN A 241 6.95 -29.68 -11.82
CA ASN A 241 6.18 -29.13 -12.94
C ASN A 241 4.68 -28.86 -12.60
N ALA A 242 4.42 -28.51 -11.35
CA ALA A 242 3.04 -28.34 -10.86
C ALA A 242 2.27 -27.19 -11.55
N ILE A 243 3.00 -26.18 -12.02
CA ILE A 243 2.51 -25.03 -12.78
C ILE A 243 3.54 -24.67 -13.83
N LYS A 244 3.14 -24.23 -15.01
CA LYS A 244 4.05 -23.63 -15.99
C LYS A 244 4.18 -22.13 -15.73
N ILE A 245 5.37 -21.58 -15.96
CA ILE A 245 5.60 -20.13 -15.82
C ILE A 245 4.74 -19.32 -16.80
N GLU A 246 4.49 -19.88 -17.98
CA GLU A 246 3.62 -19.27 -18.98
C GLU A 246 2.15 -19.21 -18.50
N ASP A 247 1.67 -20.23 -17.79
CA ASP A 247 0.31 -20.21 -17.23
C ASP A 247 0.18 -19.13 -16.16
N ILE A 248 1.22 -18.91 -15.34
CA ILE A 248 1.28 -17.81 -14.36
C ILE A 248 1.19 -16.45 -15.07
N LYS A 249 2.03 -16.26 -16.10
CA LYS A 249 2.08 -15.02 -16.87
C LYS A 249 0.73 -14.72 -17.53
N ASN A 250 0.17 -15.71 -18.24
CA ASN A 250 -1.09 -15.54 -18.95
C ASN A 250 -2.24 -15.27 -17.97
N ALA A 251 -2.38 -16.08 -16.90
CA ALA A 251 -3.39 -15.85 -15.89
C ALA A 251 -3.31 -14.45 -15.28
N CYS A 252 -2.10 -13.96 -14.97
CA CYS A 252 -1.91 -12.62 -14.44
C CYS A 252 -2.32 -11.55 -15.45
N ASN A 253 -1.98 -11.69 -16.72
CA ASN A 253 -2.36 -10.73 -17.74
C ASN A 253 -3.87 -10.74 -17.99
N ASP A 254 -4.48 -11.92 -18.10
CA ASP A 254 -5.92 -12.05 -18.32
C ASP A 254 -6.74 -11.44 -17.18
N HIS A 255 -6.27 -11.56 -15.93
CA HIS A 255 -6.93 -10.98 -14.77
C HIS A 255 -6.64 -9.48 -14.59
N TYR A 256 -5.37 -9.08 -14.66
CA TYR A 256 -4.98 -7.72 -14.24
C TYR A 256 -5.03 -6.68 -15.33
N LEU A 257 -4.78 -7.01 -16.61
CA LEU A 257 -4.83 -6.02 -17.70
C LEU A 257 -6.21 -5.37 -17.84
N PRO A 258 -7.34 -6.12 -17.88
CA PRO A 258 -8.65 -5.51 -17.99
C PRO A 258 -8.97 -4.57 -16.82
N ILE A 259 -8.53 -4.93 -15.60
CA ILE A 259 -8.68 -4.07 -14.40
C ILE A 259 -7.84 -2.80 -14.53
N PHE A 260 -6.62 -2.92 -15.07
CA PHE A 260 -5.73 -1.79 -15.27
C PHE A 260 -6.26 -0.83 -16.31
N GLU A 261 -6.66 -1.34 -17.48
CA GLU A 261 -7.20 -0.57 -18.59
C GLU A 261 -8.50 0.14 -18.24
N SER A 262 -9.37 -0.52 -17.44
CA SER A 262 -10.64 0.06 -17.03
C SER A 262 -10.50 1.39 -16.26
N GLN A 263 -9.34 1.66 -15.64
CA GLN A 263 -9.08 2.91 -14.92
C GLN A 263 -8.94 4.13 -15.85
N PHE A 264 -8.63 3.87 -17.11
CA PHE A 264 -8.46 4.91 -18.14
C PHE A 264 -9.72 5.09 -19.03
N ASP A 265 -10.69 4.18 -18.92
CA ASP A 265 -11.90 4.24 -19.72
C ASP A 265 -12.96 5.13 -19.06
N GLU A 266 -13.32 6.23 -19.73
CA GLU A 266 -14.33 7.16 -19.25
C GLU A 266 -15.74 6.57 -19.15
N LYS A 267 -16.02 5.47 -19.84
CA LYS A 267 -17.33 4.80 -19.79
C LYS A 267 -17.46 3.94 -18.55
N THR A 268 -16.39 3.23 -18.19
CA THR A 268 -16.38 2.29 -17.05
C THR A 268 -15.97 2.96 -15.74
N ASP A 269 -15.08 3.95 -15.78
CA ASP A 269 -14.57 4.62 -14.57
C ASP A 269 -14.24 6.12 -14.77
N LYS A 270 -15.24 6.87 -15.27
CA LYS A 270 -15.13 8.30 -15.58
C LYS A 270 -14.51 9.14 -14.46
N PHE A 271 -14.80 8.81 -13.20
CA PHE A 271 -14.35 9.62 -12.07
C PHE A 271 -12.89 9.31 -11.70
N THR A 272 -12.47 8.05 -11.76
CA THR A 272 -11.08 7.69 -11.50
C THR A 272 -10.17 8.33 -12.52
N ARG A 273 -10.49 8.25 -13.81
CA ARG A 273 -9.69 8.88 -14.87
C ARG A 273 -9.46 10.38 -14.66
N LYS A 274 -10.49 11.13 -14.26
CA LYS A 274 -10.41 12.58 -14.01
C LYS A 274 -9.47 12.94 -12.86
N GLU A 275 -9.35 12.06 -11.87
CA GLU A 275 -8.50 12.26 -10.71
C GLU A 275 -7.06 11.77 -10.92
N LEU A 276 -6.82 11.00 -12.00
CA LEU A 276 -5.48 10.53 -12.32
C LEU A 276 -4.58 11.66 -12.84
N GLU A 277 -3.30 11.54 -12.56
CA GLU A 277 -2.27 12.43 -13.07
C GLU A 277 -2.13 12.27 -14.60
N ASN A 278 -2.08 13.38 -15.33
CA ASN A 278 -1.96 13.37 -16.79
C ASN A 278 -0.72 12.62 -17.31
N GLU A 279 0.41 12.71 -16.61
CA GLU A 279 1.63 11.99 -16.97
C GLU A 279 1.47 10.48 -16.81
N PHE A 280 0.77 10.05 -15.75
CA PHE A 280 0.44 8.65 -15.54
C PHE A 280 -0.44 8.12 -16.67
N ILE A 281 -1.49 8.86 -17.04
CA ILE A 281 -2.38 8.51 -18.16
C ILE A 281 -1.58 8.39 -19.45
N LYS A 282 -0.85 9.44 -19.85
CA LYS A 282 -0.04 9.44 -21.08
C LYS A 282 0.91 8.26 -21.19
N LYS A 283 1.49 7.86 -20.06
CA LYS A 283 2.49 6.81 -20.00
C LYS A 283 1.90 5.41 -20.08
N TYR A 284 0.73 5.20 -19.48
CA TYR A 284 0.21 3.86 -19.21
C TYR A 284 -1.15 3.55 -19.83
N GLU A 285 -1.89 4.52 -20.39
CA GLU A 285 -3.19 4.28 -21.04
C GLU A 285 -3.11 3.28 -22.20
N LYS A 286 -1.95 3.21 -22.86
CA LYS A 286 -1.68 2.27 -23.95
C LYS A 286 -0.52 1.34 -23.59
N LEU A 287 -0.56 0.80 -22.38
CA LEU A 287 0.48 -0.12 -21.91
C LEU A 287 0.52 -1.35 -22.81
N SER A 288 1.69 -1.59 -23.43
CA SER A 288 1.96 -2.81 -24.19
C SER A 288 3.05 -3.60 -23.47
N LEU A 289 2.74 -4.85 -23.15
CA LEU A 289 3.65 -5.75 -22.46
C LEU A 289 4.52 -6.52 -23.45
N LYS A 290 5.79 -6.71 -23.11
CA LYS A 290 6.68 -7.62 -23.84
C LYS A 290 6.28 -9.08 -23.58
N PRO A 291 6.72 -10.03 -24.43
CA PRO A 291 6.41 -11.45 -24.22
C PRO A 291 6.87 -12.02 -22.86
N SER A 292 7.93 -11.44 -22.26
CA SER A 292 8.43 -11.81 -20.94
C SER A 292 7.74 -11.07 -19.77
N GLU A 293 6.85 -10.12 -20.05
CA GLU A 293 6.26 -9.27 -19.04
C GLU A 293 4.83 -9.69 -18.67
N PHE A 294 4.47 -9.44 -17.43
CA PHE A 294 3.11 -9.55 -16.93
C PHE A 294 2.83 -8.50 -15.85
N LEU A 295 1.55 -8.20 -15.67
CA LEU A 295 1.08 -7.20 -14.72
C LEU A 295 0.44 -7.88 -13.52
N ILE A 296 0.68 -7.35 -12.33
CA ILE A 296 -0.04 -7.72 -11.11
C ILE A 296 -0.36 -6.51 -10.27
N ARG A 297 -1.29 -6.68 -9.33
CA ARG A 297 -1.61 -5.64 -8.35
C ARG A 297 -1.45 -6.20 -6.94
N VAL A 298 -0.69 -5.50 -6.09
CA VAL A 298 -0.32 -5.98 -4.75
C VAL A 298 -0.52 -4.93 -3.67
N GLY A 299 -0.70 -5.37 -2.44
CA GLY A 299 -0.74 -4.51 -1.26
C GLY A 299 -2.12 -3.93 -0.95
N LYS A 300 -2.13 -3.00 0.00
CA LYS A 300 -3.34 -2.32 0.47
C LYS A 300 -3.91 -1.42 -0.64
N HIS A 301 -5.22 -1.25 -0.66
CA HIS A 301 -5.94 -0.43 -1.63
C HIS A 301 -5.89 -0.94 -3.09
N SER A 302 -5.57 -2.22 -3.27
CA SER A 302 -5.60 -2.86 -4.60
C SER A 302 -7.02 -2.95 -5.20
N GLY A 303 -8.05 -2.75 -4.41
CA GLY A 303 -9.44 -2.88 -4.84
C GLY A 303 -9.94 -4.33 -4.81
N ALA A 304 -11.26 -4.50 -4.72
CA ALA A 304 -11.87 -5.81 -4.62
C ALA A 304 -11.71 -6.64 -5.90
N ARG A 305 -11.76 -5.98 -7.07
CA ARG A 305 -11.58 -6.65 -8.36
C ARG A 305 -10.22 -7.35 -8.47
N ALA A 306 -9.17 -6.74 -7.97
CA ALA A 306 -7.82 -7.29 -8.04
C ALA A 306 -7.53 -8.43 -7.06
N VAL A 307 -8.38 -8.64 -6.05
CA VAL A 307 -8.15 -9.65 -4.99
C VAL A 307 -9.24 -10.72 -4.93
N THR A 308 -10.14 -10.75 -5.91
CA THR A 308 -11.26 -11.71 -5.98
C THR A 308 -11.45 -12.21 -7.41
N VAL A 309 -12.00 -13.40 -7.55
CA VAL A 309 -12.42 -13.98 -8.82
C VAL A 309 -13.65 -13.23 -9.34
N ASP A 310 -13.70 -12.94 -10.63
CA ASP A 310 -14.84 -12.27 -11.26
C ASP A 310 -16.09 -13.16 -11.21
N GLY A 311 -17.28 -12.56 -11.07
CA GLY A 311 -18.55 -13.28 -10.89
C GLY A 311 -18.78 -13.83 -9.47
N GLU A 312 -17.73 -14.00 -8.65
CA GLU A 312 -17.83 -14.54 -7.28
C GLU A 312 -17.64 -13.46 -6.19
N ARG A 313 -17.48 -12.22 -6.60
CA ARG A 313 -17.22 -11.07 -5.75
C ARG A 313 -18.46 -10.64 -4.96
N LYS A 314 -18.27 -10.42 -3.66
CA LYS A 314 -19.30 -9.89 -2.75
C LYS A 314 -18.72 -8.73 -1.95
N ILE A 315 -18.98 -7.51 -2.40
CA ILE A 315 -18.51 -6.29 -1.74
C ILE A 315 -19.62 -5.80 -0.80
N SER A 316 -19.28 -5.65 0.47
CA SER A 316 -20.19 -5.07 1.47
C SER A 316 -20.07 -3.54 1.46
N ILE A 317 -21.10 -2.85 0.98
CA ILE A 317 -21.15 -1.39 0.90
C ILE A 317 -21.96 -0.87 2.09
N MET A 318 -21.27 -0.15 3.00
CA MET A 318 -21.91 0.48 4.15
C MET A 318 -22.83 1.61 3.70
N GLN A 319 -24.11 1.58 4.16
CA GLN A 319 -25.13 2.54 3.76
C GLN A 319 -25.35 3.67 4.79
N GLY A 320 -24.52 3.79 5.82
CA GLY A 320 -24.61 4.75 6.92
C GLY A 320 -25.04 4.12 8.25
N LYS A 321 -25.14 4.94 9.30
CA LYS A 321 -25.57 4.48 10.63
C LYS A 321 -26.98 3.88 10.54
N ASN A 322 -27.18 2.69 11.09
CA ASN A 322 -28.47 1.97 11.20
C ASN A 322 -29.07 1.41 9.89
N LYS A 323 -28.26 1.19 8.85
CA LYS A 323 -28.70 0.45 7.66
C LYS A 323 -27.81 -0.76 7.44
N ASP A 324 -28.42 -1.87 7.05
CA ASP A 324 -27.69 -3.07 6.66
C ASP A 324 -26.78 -2.80 5.45
N PRO A 325 -25.59 -3.42 5.39
CA PRO A 325 -24.71 -3.29 4.24
C PRO A 325 -25.38 -3.80 2.97
N LYS A 326 -25.29 -3.04 1.89
CA LYS A 326 -25.68 -3.53 0.56
C LYS A 326 -24.56 -4.40 -0.02
N ILE A 327 -24.89 -5.60 -0.49
CA ILE A 327 -23.95 -6.45 -1.22
C ILE A 327 -23.94 -6.01 -2.70
N SER A 328 -22.76 -5.86 -3.28
CA SER A 328 -22.53 -5.52 -4.68
C SER A 328 -21.35 -6.33 -5.19
N ASP A 329 -21.31 -6.58 -6.48
CA ASP A 329 -20.15 -7.11 -7.22
C ASP A 329 -19.25 -6.00 -7.78
N GLU A 330 -19.76 -4.75 -7.82
CA GLU A 330 -19.03 -3.59 -8.31
C GLU A 330 -18.43 -2.74 -7.18
N GLU A 331 -17.21 -2.28 -7.41
CA GLU A 331 -16.53 -1.31 -6.55
C GLU A 331 -17.13 0.08 -6.75
N THR A 332 -17.45 0.76 -5.64
CA THR A 332 -17.99 2.12 -5.65
C THR A 332 -16.95 3.20 -5.38
N THR A 333 -15.76 2.81 -4.99
CA THR A 333 -14.67 3.72 -4.63
C THR A 333 -13.34 3.24 -5.17
N ALA A 334 -12.40 4.17 -5.35
CA ALA A 334 -11.01 3.89 -5.63
C ALA A 334 -10.11 4.71 -4.68
N TRP A 335 -8.96 4.15 -4.33
CA TRP A 335 -7.95 4.87 -3.56
C TRP A 335 -6.83 5.36 -4.47
N LEU A 336 -6.52 6.64 -4.35
CA LEU A 336 -5.42 7.28 -5.06
C LEU A 336 -4.44 7.91 -4.06
N ILE A 337 -3.17 7.88 -4.40
CA ILE A 337 -2.09 8.60 -3.73
C ILE A 337 -1.25 9.31 -4.79
N ASN A 338 -0.92 10.58 -4.56
CA ASN A 338 -0.27 11.42 -5.57
C ASN A 338 -0.96 11.33 -6.96
N LYS A 339 -2.30 11.29 -6.95
CA LYS A 339 -3.14 11.12 -8.15
C LYS A 339 -2.82 9.86 -8.98
N GLN A 340 -2.30 8.83 -8.36
CA GLN A 340 -2.02 7.53 -8.97
C GLN A 340 -2.72 6.41 -8.20
N PRO A 341 -3.16 5.33 -8.86
CA PRO A 341 -3.74 4.18 -8.20
C PRO A 341 -2.69 3.43 -7.39
N PHE A 342 -3.12 2.62 -6.42
CA PHE A 342 -2.20 1.80 -5.63
C PHE A 342 -1.87 0.48 -6.30
N GLY A 343 -0.65 0.00 -6.08
CA GLY A 343 -0.30 -1.40 -6.07
C GLY A 343 0.12 -2.02 -7.40
N TRP A 344 0.17 -1.28 -8.49
CA TRP A 344 0.50 -1.83 -9.80
C TRP A 344 2.00 -2.12 -9.95
N LEU A 345 2.31 -3.35 -10.33
CA LEU A 345 3.66 -3.89 -10.42
C LEU A 345 3.84 -4.60 -11.77
N LEU A 346 4.78 -4.11 -12.56
CA LEU A 346 5.23 -4.76 -13.78
C LEU A 346 6.29 -5.79 -13.41
N CYS A 347 6.05 -7.03 -13.82
CA CYS A 347 6.92 -8.18 -13.59
C CYS A 347 7.54 -8.60 -14.93
N GLU A 348 8.84 -8.84 -14.96
CA GLU A 348 9.57 -9.34 -16.13
C GLU A 348 10.30 -10.64 -15.79
N ILE A 349 9.97 -11.72 -16.49
CA ILE A 349 10.67 -12.99 -16.36
C ILE A 349 12.04 -12.85 -17.02
N LEU A 350 13.08 -12.98 -16.23
CA LEU A 350 14.45 -13.04 -16.73
C LEU A 350 14.79 -14.48 -17.13
N GLU A 351 15.53 -14.66 -18.20
CA GLU A 351 15.98 -15.99 -18.60
C GLU A 351 16.73 -16.67 -17.44
N SER A 352 16.30 -17.89 -17.10
CA SER A 352 17.03 -18.72 -16.13
C SER A 352 18.30 -19.27 -16.80
N ASN A 353 19.45 -18.97 -16.23
CA ASN A 353 20.69 -19.71 -16.57
C ASN A 353 20.58 -21.15 -16.08
#